data_764cd8426cfe4def39e1d1846cf1221f
#
_entry.id   764cd8426cfe4def39e1d1846cf1221f
#
_cell.length_a   1.000
_cell.length_b   1.000
_cell.length_c   1.000
_cell.angle_alpha   90.00
_cell.angle_beta   90.00
_cell.angle_gamma   90.00
#
_symmetry.space_group_name_H-M   'P 1'
#
loop_
_entity.id
_entity.type
_entity.pdbx_description
1 polymer ?
#
loop_
_entity_poly.entity_id
_entity_poly.type
_entity_poly.pdbx_seq_one_letter_code
_entity_poly.pdbx_strand_id
1 'polypeptide(L)'
;MFFQDIIQNLNNFWSEEGCLIMQPYDTEKGAGTMNPHTFLRAIGPEPWSVAYSEPCRRPTDGRFGDNPNRAQHYFQYQVIIKPSPEGIQEKYLTSLKSLGINPLKHDIRFVEDNWESPTLGAWGVGWEVWLDGMEVTQFTYFQQCGGLDCNPIPIEITYGLERIAMFLQDKESIWDLNWNKNLKYSDIWLQFEKSQCSYNFTESSPDNLRKLFEIYQEEANSLIEKKLTYPALDFVLKCSHTFNLLDARGVISVTDRSQYIEKIRKLAREVAASWIEEREFLKYPLVDK
;
A
#
# COMPACT_ATOMS: atom_id res chain seq x y z
N MET A 1 0.64 -22.25 9.84
CA MET A 1 -0.48 -21.54 9.18
C MET A 1 -0.10 -21.31 7.73
N PHE A 2 -0.97 -21.55 6.76
CA PHE A 2 -0.72 -21.30 5.34
C PHE A 2 -0.85 -19.80 5.02
N PHE A 3 -0.25 -19.35 3.92
CA PHE A 3 -0.31 -17.95 3.50
C PHE A 3 -1.75 -17.44 3.35
N GLN A 4 -2.59 -18.19 2.67
CA GLN A 4 -4.01 -17.85 2.50
C GLN A 4 -4.78 -17.76 3.84
N ASP A 5 -4.41 -18.58 4.84
CA ASP A 5 -5.08 -18.58 6.13
C ASP A 5 -4.79 -17.32 6.94
N ILE A 6 -3.60 -16.72 6.74
CA ILE A 6 -3.23 -15.44 7.37
C ILE A 6 -4.20 -14.35 6.93
N ILE A 7 -4.47 -14.25 5.61
CA ILE A 7 -5.42 -13.27 5.05
C ILE A 7 -6.83 -13.49 5.63
N GLN A 8 -7.29 -14.76 5.66
CA GLN A 8 -8.62 -15.08 6.18
C GLN A 8 -8.75 -14.74 7.67
N ASN A 9 -7.75 -15.07 8.48
CA ASN A 9 -7.76 -14.75 9.90
C ASN A 9 -7.73 -13.25 10.17
N LEU A 10 -6.94 -12.48 9.42
CA LEU A 10 -6.93 -11.02 9.54
C LEU A 10 -8.27 -10.42 9.10
N ASN A 11 -8.89 -10.93 8.02
CA ASN A 11 -10.22 -10.50 7.61
C ASN A 11 -11.25 -10.73 8.72
N ASN A 12 -11.26 -11.91 9.34
CA ASN A 12 -12.18 -12.25 10.43
C ASN A 12 -11.93 -11.33 11.63
N PHE A 13 -10.68 -11.22 12.07
CA PHE A 13 -10.31 -10.38 13.20
C PHE A 13 -10.76 -8.93 13.00
N TRP A 14 -10.37 -8.29 11.90
CA TRP A 14 -10.69 -6.89 11.67
C TRP A 14 -12.17 -6.66 11.37
N SER A 15 -12.88 -7.65 10.82
CA SER A 15 -14.35 -7.61 10.71
C SER A 15 -15.03 -7.60 12.08
N GLU A 16 -14.58 -8.44 13.01
CA GLU A 16 -15.08 -8.47 14.40
C GLU A 16 -14.77 -7.16 15.14
N GLU A 17 -13.65 -6.51 14.79
CA GLU A 17 -13.27 -5.19 15.32
C GLU A 17 -14.00 -4.01 14.64
N GLY A 18 -14.96 -4.30 13.75
CA GLY A 18 -15.83 -3.32 13.11
C GLY A 18 -15.31 -2.70 11.81
N CYS A 19 -14.23 -3.23 11.24
CA CYS A 19 -13.76 -2.81 9.92
C CYS A 19 -14.63 -3.38 8.80
N LEU A 20 -14.91 -2.58 7.79
CA LEU A 20 -15.40 -3.08 6.50
C LEU A 20 -14.29 -3.86 5.81
N ILE A 21 -14.58 -5.08 5.37
CA ILE A 21 -13.60 -5.87 4.62
C ILE A 21 -13.77 -5.57 3.12
N MET A 22 -12.81 -4.84 2.57
CA MET A 22 -12.79 -4.45 1.16
C MET A 22 -11.99 -5.44 0.31
N GLN A 23 -12.23 -5.39 -1.00
CA GLN A 23 -11.44 -6.14 -1.96
C GLN A 23 -10.22 -5.33 -2.42
N PRO A 24 -9.17 -5.98 -2.93
CA PRO A 24 -8.04 -5.29 -3.55
C PRO A 24 -8.49 -4.35 -4.65
N TYR A 25 -7.78 -3.23 -4.82
CA TYR A 25 -8.03 -2.32 -5.93
C TYR A 25 -7.31 -2.80 -7.20
N ASP A 26 -7.98 -2.78 -8.33
CA ASP A 26 -7.57 -3.43 -9.58
C ASP A 26 -6.57 -2.64 -10.46
N THR A 27 -5.94 -1.61 -9.90
CA THR A 27 -4.91 -0.80 -10.59
C THR A 27 -3.54 -1.05 -9.95
N GLU A 28 -2.46 -1.10 -10.74
CA GLU A 28 -1.10 -1.28 -10.23
C GLU A 28 -0.70 -0.13 -9.32
N LYS A 29 -0.11 -0.48 -8.18
CA LYS A 29 0.34 0.48 -7.16
C LYS A 29 1.44 -0.08 -6.28
N GLY A 30 2.25 0.80 -5.71
CA GLY A 30 3.41 0.42 -4.90
C GLY A 30 3.13 0.19 -3.41
N ALA A 31 1.93 0.55 -2.94
CA ALA A 31 1.54 0.40 -1.54
C ALA A 31 0.03 0.40 -1.38
N GLY A 32 -0.47 -0.26 -0.33
CA GLY A 32 -1.89 -0.25 0.04
C GLY A 32 -2.44 1.14 0.33
N THR A 33 -1.59 2.06 0.79
CA THR A 33 -1.92 3.48 0.98
C THR A 33 -2.46 4.16 -0.28
N MET A 34 -2.06 3.69 -1.46
CA MET A 34 -2.49 4.25 -2.75
C MET A 34 -3.91 3.83 -3.16
N ASN A 35 -4.49 2.82 -2.49
CA ASN A 35 -5.87 2.42 -2.69
C ASN A 35 -6.81 3.58 -2.29
N PRO A 36 -7.88 3.88 -3.06
CA PRO A 36 -8.81 4.97 -2.73
C PRO A 36 -9.48 4.82 -1.37
N HIS A 37 -9.64 3.60 -0.86
CA HIS A 37 -10.16 3.36 0.49
C HIS A 37 -9.23 3.83 1.61
N THR A 38 -7.95 4.00 1.34
CA THR A 38 -6.99 4.64 2.24
C THR A 38 -6.73 6.08 1.82
N PHE A 39 -6.20 6.31 0.62
CA PHE A 39 -5.72 7.63 0.19
C PHE A 39 -6.80 8.73 0.27
N LEU A 40 -7.97 8.49 -0.32
CA LEU A 40 -9.06 9.48 -0.30
C LEU A 40 -9.76 9.53 1.06
N ARG A 41 -9.89 8.40 1.73
CA ARG A 41 -10.62 8.32 3.01
C ARG A 41 -9.80 8.77 4.22
N ALA A 42 -8.48 8.89 4.09
CA ALA A 42 -7.63 9.47 5.14
C ALA A 42 -7.94 10.95 5.40
N ILE A 43 -8.36 11.69 4.37
CA ILE A 43 -8.70 13.13 4.45
C ILE A 43 -10.19 13.36 4.71
N GLY A 44 -10.50 14.59 5.15
CA GLY A 44 -11.88 15.01 5.49
C GLY A 44 -12.38 14.45 6.83
N PRO A 45 -13.54 14.97 7.30
CA PRO A 45 -14.02 14.73 8.67
C PRO A 45 -14.75 13.40 8.85
N GLU A 46 -15.08 12.68 7.79
CA GLU A 46 -15.90 11.47 7.86
C GLU A 46 -15.17 10.32 8.56
N PRO A 47 -15.81 9.63 9.52
CA PRO A 47 -15.25 8.42 10.11
C PRO A 47 -15.11 7.32 9.05
N TRP A 48 -14.09 6.49 9.21
CA TRP A 48 -13.81 5.40 8.27
C TRP A 48 -13.06 4.26 8.95
N SER A 49 -13.44 3.02 8.66
CA SER A 49 -12.76 1.85 9.21
C SER A 49 -12.83 0.73 8.21
N VAL A 50 -11.70 0.37 7.61
CA VAL A 50 -11.60 -0.70 6.60
C VAL A 50 -10.35 -1.53 6.77
N ALA A 51 -10.42 -2.78 6.28
CA ALA A 51 -9.28 -3.66 6.15
C ALA A 51 -9.35 -4.44 4.83
N TYR A 52 -8.20 -4.72 4.22
CA TYR A 52 -8.12 -5.46 2.95
C TYR A 52 -6.70 -5.97 2.70
N SER A 53 -6.60 -7.07 1.96
CA SER A 53 -5.33 -7.48 1.37
C SER A 53 -5.09 -6.73 0.07
N GLU A 54 -3.87 -6.25 -0.16
CA GLU A 54 -3.52 -5.45 -1.33
C GLU A 54 -2.28 -6.01 -2.02
N PRO A 55 -2.39 -6.48 -3.28
CA PRO A 55 -1.22 -6.79 -4.07
C PRO A 55 -0.51 -5.49 -4.46
N CYS A 56 0.80 -5.44 -4.21
CA CYS A 56 1.62 -4.28 -4.47
C CYS A 56 2.72 -4.60 -5.48
N ARG A 57 3.09 -3.61 -6.28
CA ARG A 57 4.17 -3.70 -7.26
C ARG A 57 5.19 -2.61 -7.05
N ARG A 58 6.46 -3.03 -6.83
CA ARG A 58 7.62 -2.15 -6.76
C ARG A 58 8.66 -2.62 -7.79
N PRO A 59 8.61 -2.14 -9.03
CA PRO A 59 9.49 -2.60 -10.12
C PRO A 59 10.98 -2.60 -9.78
N THR A 60 11.45 -1.61 -9.01
CA THR A 60 12.85 -1.49 -8.58
C THR A 60 13.29 -2.56 -7.58
N ASP A 61 12.34 -3.21 -6.90
CA ASP A 61 12.61 -4.27 -5.90
C ASP A 61 12.74 -5.67 -6.52
N GLY A 62 12.52 -5.81 -7.82
CA GLY A 62 12.69 -7.07 -8.55
C GLY A 62 14.10 -7.66 -8.38
N ARG A 63 14.18 -8.97 -8.21
CA ARG A 63 15.44 -9.73 -8.04
C ARG A 63 15.43 -11.08 -8.75
N PHE A 64 14.56 -11.26 -9.74
CA PHE A 64 14.42 -12.51 -10.53
C PHE A 64 14.16 -13.77 -9.69
N GLY A 65 13.76 -13.62 -8.43
CA GLY A 65 13.61 -14.72 -7.49
C GLY A 65 14.89 -15.15 -6.77
N ASP A 66 16.00 -14.45 -7.00
CA ASP A 66 17.30 -14.79 -6.39
C ASP A 66 17.45 -14.26 -4.95
N ASN A 67 16.60 -13.29 -4.54
CA ASN A 67 16.59 -12.78 -3.18
C ASN A 67 15.52 -13.48 -2.35
N PRO A 68 15.84 -13.93 -1.11
CA PRO A 68 14.89 -14.66 -0.28
C PRO A 68 13.79 -13.80 0.32
N ASN A 69 14.00 -12.47 0.45
CA ASN A 69 13.11 -11.58 1.20
C ASN A 69 12.51 -10.44 0.37
N ARG A 70 12.84 -10.38 -0.92
CA ARG A 70 12.45 -9.25 -1.78
C ARG A 70 11.97 -9.72 -3.14
N ALA A 71 10.82 -9.22 -3.53
CA ALA A 71 10.21 -9.40 -4.85
C ALA A 71 9.57 -8.10 -5.31
N GLN A 72 9.41 -7.93 -6.63
CA GLN A 72 8.73 -6.75 -7.17
C GLN A 72 7.20 -6.80 -6.96
N HIS A 73 6.62 -7.96 -6.73
CA HIS A 73 5.23 -8.19 -6.40
C HIS A 73 5.14 -8.86 -5.04
N TYR A 74 4.33 -8.30 -4.14
CA TYR A 74 4.15 -8.78 -2.77
C TYR A 74 2.79 -8.33 -2.24
N PHE A 75 2.38 -8.87 -1.10
CA PHE A 75 1.08 -8.58 -0.50
C PHE A 75 1.23 -7.80 0.80
N GLN A 76 0.45 -6.73 0.92
CA GLN A 76 0.21 -6.04 2.19
C GLN A 76 -1.18 -6.40 2.70
N TYR A 77 -1.35 -6.46 4.02
CA TYR A 77 -2.67 -6.38 4.62
C TYR A 77 -2.80 -5.00 5.25
N GLN A 78 -3.75 -4.25 4.73
CA GLN A 78 -3.93 -2.83 5.01
C GLN A 78 -5.12 -2.62 5.92
N VAL A 79 -4.93 -1.85 6.99
CA VAL A 79 -6.02 -1.39 7.86
C VAL A 79 -5.93 0.11 7.97
N ILE A 80 -7.04 0.83 7.82
CA ILE A 80 -7.13 2.25 8.13
C ILE A 80 -8.36 2.52 8.98
N ILE A 81 -8.15 3.25 10.09
CA ILE A 81 -9.21 3.63 11.03
C ILE A 81 -9.12 5.14 11.29
N LYS A 82 -10.21 5.83 11.09
CA LYS A 82 -10.37 7.27 11.30
C LYS A 82 -11.66 7.59 12.05
N PRO A 83 -11.60 8.30 13.21
CA PRO A 83 -10.39 8.72 13.88
C PRO A 83 -9.58 7.54 14.43
N SER A 84 -8.29 7.77 14.70
CA SER A 84 -7.44 6.77 15.34
C SER A 84 -7.98 6.43 16.73
N PRO A 85 -8.30 5.15 17.04
CA PRO A 85 -8.81 4.77 18.36
C PRO A 85 -7.69 4.70 19.40
N GLU A 86 -8.05 4.88 20.65
CA GLU A 86 -7.17 4.54 21.76
C GLU A 86 -6.90 3.03 21.80
N GLY A 87 -5.74 2.62 22.31
CA GLY A 87 -5.40 1.18 22.45
C GLY A 87 -5.16 0.43 21.15
N ILE A 88 -4.89 1.13 20.05
CA ILE A 88 -4.68 0.48 18.73
C ILE A 88 -3.49 -0.47 18.71
N GLN A 89 -2.44 -0.21 19.52
CA GLN A 89 -1.28 -1.10 19.64
C GLN A 89 -1.66 -2.42 20.31
N GLU A 90 -2.45 -2.40 21.37
CA GLU A 90 -2.97 -3.60 22.04
C GLU A 90 -3.89 -4.39 21.12
N LYS A 91 -4.71 -3.70 20.33
CA LYS A 91 -5.57 -4.32 19.31
C LYS A 91 -4.73 -5.02 18.25
N TYR A 92 -3.68 -4.37 17.75
CA TYR A 92 -2.72 -4.98 16.83
C TYR A 92 -2.04 -6.23 17.44
N LEU A 93 -1.55 -6.15 18.68
CA LEU A 93 -0.97 -7.31 19.37
C LEU A 93 -1.98 -8.46 19.52
N THR A 94 -3.25 -8.13 19.66
CA THR A 94 -4.33 -9.13 19.69
C THR A 94 -4.55 -9.74 18.30
N SER A 95 -4.41 -8.96 17.23
CA SER A 95 -4.45 -9.51 15.87
C SER A 95 -3.32 -10.50 15.60
N LEU A 96 -2.11 -10.24 16.13
CA LEU A 96 -1.00 -11.20 16.06
C LEU A 96 -1.31 -12.50 16.81
N LYS A 97 -1.99 -12.42 17.96
CA LYS A 97 -2.45 -13.61 18.70
C LYS A 97 -3.43 -14.43 17.88
N SER A 98 -4.33 -13.81 17.10
CA SER A 98 -5.26 -14.51 16.22
C SER A 98 -4.54 -15.30 15.13
N LEU A 99 -3.34 -14.87 14.75
CA LEU A 99 -2.44 -15.60 13.85
C LEU A 99 -1.60 -16.68 14.55
N GLY A 100 -1.75 -16.86 15.86
CA GLY A 100 -0.97 -17.82 16.65
C GLY A 100 0.36 -17.28 17.17
N ILE A 101 0.66 -16.00 16.99
CA ILE A 101 1.86 -15.35 17.53
C ILE A 101 1.55 -14.87 18.93
N ASN A 102 2.21 -15.46 19.94
CA ASN A 102 2.05 -15.01 21.33
C ASN A 102 3.03 -13.89 21.66
N PRO A 103 2.60 -12.63 21.81
CA PRO A 103 3.50 -11.51 22.06
C PRO A 103 4.36 -11.63 23.32
N LEU A 104 3.94 -12.45 24.29
CA LEU A 104 4.71 -12.67 25.52
C LEU A 104 5.90 -13.63 25.35
N LYS A 105 5.99 -14.31 24.19
CA LYS A 105 7.05 -15.28 23.91
C LYS A 105 8.06 -14.77 22.87
N HIS A 106 7.86 -13.58 22.35
CA HIS A 106 8.64 -13.00 21.26
C HIS A 106 9.10 -11.59 21.59
N ASP A 107 10.23 -11.18 21.02
CA ASP A 107 10.72 -9.81 21.10
C ASP A 107 9.97 -8.95 20.09
N ILE A 108 8.94 -8.22 20.56
CA ILE A 108 8.18 -7.29 19.72
C ILE A 108 8.57 -5.87 20.11
N ARG A 109 9.08 -5.12 19.13
CA ARG A 109 9.52 -3.73 19.31
C ARG A 109 8.76 -2.81 18.39
N PHE A 110 8.29 -1.70 18.95
CA PHE A 110 7.79 -0.56 18.20
C PHE A 110 8.93 0.45 18.09
N VAL A 111 9.48 0.58 16.90
CA VAL A 111 10.64 1.45 16.62
C VAL A 111 10.10 2.68 15.89
N GLU A 112 10.40 3.88 16.43
CA GLU A 112 9.94 5.12 15.82
C GLU A 112 10.39 5.24 14.37
N ASP A 113 9.43 5.53 13.49
CA ASP A 113 9.64 5.76 12.07
C ASP A 113 8.68 6.82 11.53
N ASN A 114 9.21 7.75 10.75
CA ASN A 114 8.45 8.78 10.05
C ASN A 114 8.27 8.34 8.60
N TRP A 115 7.09 7.83 8.30
CA TRP A 115 6.76 7.36 6.97
C TRP A 115 6.37 8.50 6.03
N GLU A 116 6.83 8.43 4.77
CA GLU A 116 6.43 9.37 3.73
C GLU A 116 6.27 8.71 2.35
N SER A 117 5.37 9.27 1.54
CA SER A 117 5.22 8.97 0.12
C SER A 117 5.24 10.28 -0.68
N PRO A 118 6.40 10.64 -1.24
CA PRO A 118 6.56 11.91 -1.96
C PRO A 118 5.60 12.06 -3.15
N THR A 119 5.29 11.00 -3.86
CA THR A 119 4.37 11.01 -5.03
C THR A 119 2.91 11.23 -4.63
N LEU A 120 2.51 10.79 -3.44
CA LEU A 120 1.17 11.03 -2.91
C LEU A 120 1.04 12.34 -2.14
N GLY A 121 2.16 13.01 -1.82
CA GLY A 121 2.14 14.11 -0.87
C GLY A 121 1.57 13.67 0.49
N ALA A 122 1.91 12.44 0.90
CA ALA A 122 1.45 11.85 2.16
C ALA A 122 2.64 11.63 3.09
N TRP A 123 2.43 11.91 4.39
CA TRP A 123 3.39 11.62 5.44
C TRP A 123 2.71 11.46 6.80
N GLY A 124 3.37 10.76 7.68
CA GLY A 124 2.89 10.55 9.04
C GLY A 124 3.98 10.13 9.99
N VAL A 125 3.67 10.19 11.27
CA VAL A 125 4.52 9.69 12.35
C VAL A 125 4.04 8.32 12.79
N GLY A 126 4.93 7.48 13.31
CA GLY A 126 4.53 6.15 13.76
C GLY A 126 5.67 5.24 14.09
N TRP A 127 5.51 3.97 13.80
CA TRP A 127 6.47 2.93 14.16
C TRP A 127 6.56 1.84 13.10
N GLU A 128 7.77 1.32 12.93
CA GLU A 128 7.98 -0.03 12.44
C GLU A 128 7.78 -1.02 13.59
N VAL A 129 7.06 -2.10 13.36
CA VAL A 129 6.95 -3.19 14.32
C VAL A 129 7.88 -4.31 13.92
N TRP A 130 8.83 -4.60 14.80
CA TRP A 130 9.84 -5.65 14.64
C TRP A 130 9.46 -6.87 15.50
N LEU A 131 9.46 -8.04 14.90
CA LEU A 131 9.19 -9.33 15.52
C LEU A 131 10.44 -10.19 15.42
N ASP A 132 11.08 -10.48 16.57
CA ASP A 132 12.33 -11.25 16.67
C ASP A 132 13.40 -10.77 15.68
N GLY A 133 13.52 -9.45 15.49
CA GLY A 133 14.53 -8.84 14.62
C GLY A 133 14.14 -8.67 13.16
N MET A 134 12.89 -9.00 12.77
CA MET A 134 12.34 -8.77 11.44
C MET A 134 11.22 -7.74 11.52
N GLU A 135 11.29 -6.67 10.71
CA GLU A 135 10.20 -5.73 10.52
C GLU A 135 9.04 -6.45 9.82
N VAL A 136 7.86 -6.47 10.46
CA VAL A 136 6.67 -7.17 9.95
C VAL A 136 5.49 -6.25 9.66
N THR A 137 5.48 -5.05 10.25
CA THR A 137 4.34 -4.13 10.15
C THR A 137 4.80 -2.68 10.26
N GLN A 138 4.14 -1.80 9.53
CA GLN A 138 4.26 -0.35 9.62
C GLN A 138 2.99 0.25 10.22
N PHE A 139 3.13 1.12 11.21
CA PHE A 139 2.10 2.00 11.74
C PHE A 139 2.32 3.42 11.24
N THR A 140 1.28 4.09 10.76
CA THR A 140 1.37 5.47 10.30
C THR A 140 0.15 6.28 10.75
N TYR A 141 0.36 7.25 11.61
CA TYR A 141 -0.63 8.28 11.91
C TYR A 141 -0.47 9.39 10.89
N PHE A 142 -1.31 9.39 9.86
CA PHE A 142 -1.21 10.36 8.78
C PHE A 142 -1.44 11.78 9.28
N GLN A 143 -0.47 12.65 9.00
CA GLN A 143 -0.59 14.08 9.21
C GLN A 143 -1.12 14.75 7.95
N GLN A 144 -0.66 14.27 6.77
CA GLN A 144 -1.12 14.73 5.47
C GLN A 144 -1.31 13.58 4.49
N CYS A 145 -2.31 13.71 3.61
CA CYS A 145 -2.52 12.90 2.41
C CYS A 145 -2.93 13.81 1.25
N GLY A 146 -2.31 13.63 0.07
CA GLY A 146 -2.53 14.52 -1.07
C GLY A 146 -2.11 15.98 -0.78
N GLY A 147 -1.18 16.20 0.15
CA GLY A 147 -0.79 17.53 0.60
C GLY A 147 -1.88 18.28 1.37
N LEU A 148 -2.93 17.59 1.84
CA LEU A 148 -4.00 18.11 2.69
C LEU A 148 -3.87 17.52 4.09
N ASP A 149 -4.12 18.34 5.12
CA ASP A 149 -4.06 17.90 6.51
C ASP A 149 -5.16 16.88 6.81
N CYS A 150 -4.81 15.84 7.56
CA CYS A 150 -5.73 14.83 8.04
C CYS A 150 -6.35 15.27 9.37
N ASN A 151 -7.66 15.53 9.36
CA ASN A 151 -8.41 15.87 10.57
C ASN A 151 -9.82 15.29 10.51
N PRO A 152 -10.18 14.33 11.39
CA PRO A 152 -9.33 13.76 12.45
C PRO A 152 -8.18 12.90 11.91
N ILE A 153 -7.15 12.72 12.74
CA ILE A 153 -5.98 11.89 12.40
C ILE A 153 -6.39 10.43 12.23
N PRO A 154 -6.14 9.79 11.09
CA PRO A 154 -6.30 8.36 10.93
C PRO A 154 -5.05 7.59 11.35
N ILE A 155 -5.23 6.31 11.67
CA ILE A 155 -4.13 5.34 11.79
C ILE A 155 -4.20 4.34 10.64
N GLU A 156 -3.07 4.15 9.97
CA GLU A 156 -2.82 3.08 9.02
C GLU A 156 -1.97 1.99 9.69
N ILE A 157 -2.35 0.74 9.50
CA ILE A 157 -1.56 -0.44 9.89
C ILE A 157 -1.33 -1.27 8.64
N THR A 158 -0.07 -1.42 8.24
CA THR A 158 0.33 -2.15 7.04
C THR A 158 1.14 -3.37 7.44
N TYR A 159 0.52 -4.55 7.38
CA TYR A 159 1.20 -5.82 7.63
C TYR A 159 1.93 -6.28 6.37
N GLY A 160 3.18 -6.70 6.50
CA GLY A 160 3.93 -7.40 5.44
C GLY A 160 3.61 -8.90 5.48
N LEU A 161 2.72 -9.35 4.60
CA LEU A 161 2.18 -10.71 4.68
C LEU A 161 3.23 -11.79 4.48
N GLU A 162 4.18 -11.61 3.56
CA GLU A 162 5.26 -12.55 3.32
C GLU A 162 6.17 -12.69 4.55
N ARG A 163 6.51 -11.58 5.21
CA ARG A 163 7.37 -11.60 6.40
C ARG A 163 6.69 -12.28 7.59
N ILE A 164 5.40 -12.02 7.80
CA ILE A 164 4.59 -12.70 8.81
C ILE A 164 4.48 -14.20 8.49
N ALA A 165 4.27 -14.56 7.23
CA ALA A 165 4.21 -15.95 6.79
C ALA A 165 5.55 -16.67 6.97
N MET A 166 6.68 -16.01 6.67
CA MET A 166 8.03 -16.56 6.93
C MET A 166 8.21 -16.88 8.40
N PHE A 167 7.83 -15.96 9.27
CA PHE A 167 7.88 -16.16 10.71
C PHE A 167 7.00 -17.35 11.15
N LEU A 168 5.73 -17.37 10.75
CA LEU A 168 4.77 -18.40 11.15
C LEU A 168 5.08 -19.80 10.60
N GLN A 169 5.78 -19.88 9.48
CA GLN A 169 6.13 -21.14 8.81
C GLN A 169 7.59 -21.57 9.05
N ASP A 170 8.36 -20.78 9.81
CA ASP A 170 9.78 -21.00 10.05
C ASP A 170 10.54 -21.17 8.72
N LYS A 171 10.43 -20.16 7.84
CA LYS A 171 11.04 -20.13 6.52
C LYS A 171 11.98 -18.93 6.40
N GLU A 172 13.13 -19.16 5.74
CA GLU A 172 14.12 -18.13 5.47
C GLU A 172 13.92 -17.44 4.11
N SER A 173 12.97 -17.95 3.29
CA SER A 173 12.68 -17.42 1.96
C SER A 173 11.19 -17.37 1.69
N ILE A 174 10.73 -16.26 1.07
CA ILE A 174 9.36 -16.12 0.60
C ILE A 174 9.00 -17.20 -0.43
N TRP A 175 9.98 -17.68 -1.19
CA TRP A 175 9.79 -18.70 -2.22
C TRP A 175 9.48 -20.08 -1.66
N ASP A 176 9.82 -20.34 -0.39
CA ASP A 176 9.55 -21.60 0.31
C ASP A 176 8.25 -21.60 1.12
N LEU A 177 7.53 -20.48 1.15
CA LEU A 177 6.27 -20.37 1.84
C LEU A 177 5.23 -21.32 1.26
N ASN A 178 4.46 -21.97 2.12
CA ASN A 178 3.29 -22.73 1.71
C ASN A 178 2.10 -21.80 1.55
N TRP A 179 1.62 -21.64 0.31
CA TRP A 179 0.39 -20.92 0.01
C TRP A 179 -0.82 -21.61 0.61
N ASN A 180 -0.89 -22.93 0.37
CA ASN A 180 -1.84 -23.84 0.98
C ASN A 180 -1.18 -25.22 1.18
N LYS A 181 -2.00 -26.26 1.45
CA LYS A 181 -1.53 -27.63 1.64
C LYS A 181 -0.74 -28.19 0.44
N ASN A 182 -1.07 -27.77 -0.77
CA ASN A 182 -0.60 -28.39 -2.01
C ASN A 182 0.39 -27.54 -2.81
N LEU A 183 0.39 -26.20 -2.61
CA LEU A 183 1.15 -25.27 -3.43
C LEU A 183 2.03 -24.36 -2.57
N LYS A 184 3.23 -24.09 -3.05
CA LYS A 184 4.14 -23.10 -2.52
C LYS A 184 3.89 -21.73 -3.17
N TYR A 185 4.39 -20.70 -2.53
CA TYR A 185 4.44 -19.33 -3.06
C TYR A 185 5.22 -19.28 -4.39
N SER A 186 6.34 -20.02 -4.48
CA SER A 186 7.14 -20.13 -5.70
C SER A 186 6.38 -20.76 -6.86
N ASP A 187 5.50 -21.74 -6.62
CA ASP A 187 4.73 -22.39 -7.68
C ASP A 187 3.80 -21.40 -8.40
N ILE A 188 3.38 -20.34 -7.70
CA ILE A 188 2.45 -19.33 -8.21
C ILE A 188 3.22 -18.10 -8.73
N TRP A 189 4.20 -17.60 -7.98
CA TRP A 189 4.74 -16.26 -8.17
C TRP A 189 6.18 -16.20 -8.71
N LEU A 190 6.97 -17.28 -8.64
CA LEU A 190 8.37 -17.23 -9.07
C LEU A 190 8.53 -16.94 -10.57
N GLN A 191 7.74 -17.60 -11.42
CA GLN A 191 7.79 -17.35 -12.86
C GLN A 191 7.25 -15.97 -13.23
N PHE A 192 6.24 -15.51 -12.51
CA PHE A 192 5.73 -14.14 -12.62
C PHE A 192 6.83 -13.11 -12.27
N GLU A 193 7.53 -13.30 -11.13
CA GLU A 193 8.65 -12.44 -10.72
C GLU A 193 9.72 -12.36 -11.81
N LYS A 194 10.17 -13.51 -12.34
CA LYS A 194 11.18 -13.55 -13.40
C LYS A 194 10.76 -12.81 -14.66
N SER A 195 9.55 -13.02 -15.12
CA SER A 195 9.01 -12.36 -16.32
C SER A 195 8.86 -10.86 -16.13
N GLN A 196 8.34 -10.44 -14.97
CA GLN A 196 8.18 -9.02 -14.67
C GLN A 196 9.52 -8.33 -14.47
N CYS A 197 10.51 -8.97 -13.86
CA CYS A 197 11.87 -8.43 -13.76
C CYS A 197 12.49 -8.22 -15.14
N SER A 198 12.35 -9.18 -16.07
CA SER A 198 12.81 -9.02 -17.46
C SER A 198 12.16 -7.80 -18.10
N TYR A 199 10.85 -7.64 -17.97
CA TYR A 199 10.15 -6.47 -18.49
C TYR A 199 10.63 -5.17 -17.81
N ASN A 200 10.70 -5.14 -16.48
CA ASN A 200 11.05 -3.94 -15.70
C ASN A 200 12.46 -3.44 -16.00
N PHE A 201 13.43 -4.36 -16.14
CA PHE A 201 14.85 -3.99 -16.21
C PHE A 201 15.43 -3.99 -17.63
N THR A 202 14.86 -4.79 -18.56
CA THR A 202 15.47 -4.99 -19.87
C THR A 202 14.53 -4.78 -21.05
N GLU A 203 13.31 -5.32 -21.05
CA GLU A 203 12.50 -5.43 -22.26
C GLU A 203 11.52 -4.25 -22.47
N SER A 204 11.15 -3.53 -21.40
CA SER A 204 10.24 -2.38 -21.54
C SER A 204 10.87 -1.28 -22.40
N SER A 205 10.08 -0.72 -23.32
CA SER A 205 10.51 0.40 -24.17
C SER A 205 10.46 1.72 -23.41
N PRO A 206 11.60 2.40 -23.15
CA PRO A 206 11.60 3.70 -22.47
C PRO A 206 10.76 4.76 -23.18
N ASP A 207 10.79 4.78 -24.53
CA ASP A 207 10.04 5.76 -25.31
C ASP A 207 8.54 5.55 -25.21
N ASN A 208 8.09 4.28 -25.20
CA ASN A 208 6.67 3.98 -24.98
C ASN A 208 6.24 4.33 -23.56
N LEU A 209 7.07 4.05 -22.55
CA LEU A 209 6.77 4.40 -21.16
C LEU A 209 6.67 5.93 -20.97
N ARG A 210 7.54 6.74 -21.61
CA ARG A 210 7.43 8.20 -21.58
C ARG A 210 6.13 8.69 -22.22
N LYS A 211 5.77 8.17 -23.40
CA LYS A 211 4.51 8.51 -24.06
C LYS A 211 3.29 8.11 -23.23
N LEU A 212 3.31 6.92 -22.61
CA LEU A 212 2.23 6.48 -21.72
C LEU A 212 2.10 7.41 -20.51
N PHE A 213 3.21 7.83 -19.91
CA PHE A 213 3.16 8.79 -18.80
C PHE A 213 2.50 10.11 -19.21
N GLU A 214 2.87 10.66 -20.38
CA GLU A 214 2.28 11.89 -20.92
C GLU A 214 0.79 11.74 -21.15
N ILE A 215 0.37 10.65 -21.83
CA ILE A 215 -1.05 10.35 -22.08
C ILE A 215 -1.84 10.21 -20.77
N TYR A 216 -1.31 9.48 -19.80
CA TYR A 216 -1.98 9.30 -18.51
C TYR A 216 -2.06 10.60 -17.71
N GLN A 217 -1.03 11.45 -17.80
CA GLN A 217 -1.04 12.77 -17.18
C GLN A 217 -2.09 13.69 -17.82
N GLU A 218 -2.20 13.71 -19.14
CA GLU A 218 -3.20 14.49 -19.86
C GLU A 218 -4.62 14.05 -19.49
N GLU A 219 -4.86 12.73 -19.46
CA GLU A 219 -6.16 12.17 -19.09
C GLU A 219 -6.51 12.47 -17.62
N ALA A 220 -5.55 12.35 -16.69
CA ALA A 220 -5.75 12.70 -15.30
C ALA A 220 -6.19 14.18 -15.16
N ASN A 221 -5.49 15.11 -15.82
CA ASN A 221 -5.84 16.53 -15.80
C ASN A 221 -7.26 16.78 -16.33
N SER A 222 -7.61 16.18 -17.49
CA SER A 222 -8.97 16.31 -18.08
C SER A 222 -10.07 15.80 -17.15
N LEU A 223 -9.82 14.71 -16.42
CA LEU A 223 -10.78 14.13 -15.48
C LEU A 223 -10.89 14.96 -14.18
N ILE A 224 -9.80 15.55 -13.70
CA ILE A 224 -9.78 16.48 -12.56
C ILE A 224 -10.64 17.71 -12.91
N GLU A 225 -10.46 18.32 -14.08
CA GLU A 225 -11.27 19.47 -14.54
C GLU A 225 -12.77 19.15 -14.58
N LYS A 226 -13.11 17.89 -14.90
CA LYS A 226 -14.49 17.39 -14.93
C LYS A 226 -15.00 16.92 -13.56
N LYS A 227 -14.18 17.02 -12.51
CA LYS A 227 -14.50 16.55 -11.14
C LYS A 227 -14.84 15.04 -11.07
N LEU A 228 -14.19 14.23 -11.90
CA LEU A 228 -14.32 12.79 -11.92
C LEU A 228 -13.22 12.16 -11.08
N THR A 229 -13.34 12.24 -9.78
CA THR A 229 -12.28 11.96 -8.79
C THR A 229 -11.71 10.55 -8.88
N TYR A 230 -12.54 9.51 -8.92
CA TYR A 230 -12.05 8.11 -8.97
C TYR A 230 -11.34 7.79 -10.28
N PRO A 231 -11.89 8.05 -11.49
CA PRO A 231 -11.15 7.85 -12.73
C PRO A 231 -9.85 8.67 -12.80
N ALA A 232 -9.86 9.90 -12.25
CA ALA A 232 -8.65 10.72 -12.19
C ALA A 232 -7.57 10.03 -11.33
N LEU A 233 -7.95 9.47 -10.17
CA LEU A 233 -7.01 8.71 -9.32
C LEU A 233 -6.42 7.52 -10.06
N ASP A 234 -7.20 6.77 -10.85
CA ASP A 234 -6.70 5.65 -11.64
C ASP A 234 -5.55 6.06 -12.55
N PHE A 235 -5.69 7.22 -13.22
CA PHE A 235 -4.64 7.73 -14.08
C PHE A 235 -3.43 8.28 -13.31
N VAL A 236 -3.61 8.82 -12.11
CA VAL A 236 -2.51 9.16 -11.20
C VAL A 236 -1.72 7.92 -10.79
N LEU A 237 -2.40 6.81 -10.46
CA LEU A 237 -1.77 5.54 -10.14
C LEU A 237 -1.01 4.97 -11.34
N LYS A 238 -1.57 5.05 -12.56
CA LYS A 238 -0.89 4.67 -13.79
C LYS A 238 0.34 5.52 -14.06
N CYS A 239 0.30 6.83 -13.83
CA CYS A 239 1.47 7.71 -13.88
C CYS A 239 2.55 7.25 -12.89
N SER A 240 2.17 6.96 -11.65
CA SER A 240 3.08 6.50 -10.60
C SER A 240 3.73 5.16 -10.97
N HIS A 241 2.96 4.19 -11.46
CA HIS A 241 3.50 2.90 -11.88
C HIS A 241 4.44 3.04 -13.08
N THR A 242 4.06 3.83 -14.08
CA THR A 242 4.89 4.09 -15.27
C THR A 242 6.21 4.77 -14.90
N PHE A 243 6.18 5.72 -13.97
CA PHE A 243 7.39 6.33 -13.41
C PHE A 243 8.29 5.28 -12.74
N ASN A 244 7.72 4.38 -11.92
CA ASN A 244 8.47 3.31 -11.26
C ASN A 244 9.11 2.34 -12.28
N LEU A 245 8.48 2.10 -13.43
CA LEU A 245 9.05 1.33 -14.54
C LEU A 245 10.23 2.05 -15.19
N LEU A 246 10.12 3.35 -15.43
CA LEU A 246 11.22 4.17 -15.98
C LEU A 246 12.40 4.22 -14.98
N ASP A 247 12.13 4.33 -13.70
CA ASP A 247 13.14 4.30 -12.63
C ASP A 247 13.86 2.93 -12.58
N ALA A 248 13.11 1.83 -12.62
CA ALA A 248 13.66 0.48 -12.68
C ALA A 248 14.51 0.24 -13.94
N ARG A 249 14.08 0.78 -15.09
CA ARG A 249 14.85 0.73 -16.34
C ARG A 249 16.18 1.51 -16.26
N GLY A 250 16.36 2.39 -15.25
CA GLY A 250 17.56 3.20 -15.11
C GLY A 250 17.74 4.26 -16.23
N VAL A 251 16.65 4.71 -16.86
CA VAL A 251 16.66 5.60 -18.04
C VAL A 251 16.26 7.03 -17.72
N ILE A 252 16.13 7.36 -16.44
CA ILE A 252 15.83 8.71 -15.95
C ILE A 252 16.99 9.22 -15.10
N SER A 253 17.33 10.52 -15.27
CA SER A 253 18.32 11.18 -14.44
C SER A 253 17.74 11.51 -13.04
N VAL A 254 18.60 11.87 -12.09
CA VAL A 254 18.16 12.36 -10.76
C VAL A 254 17.23 13.57 -10.89
N THR A 255 17.56 14.48 -11.83
CA THR A 255 16.74 15.68 -12.08
C THR A 255 15.36 15.29 -12.65
N ASP A 256 15.33 14.40 -13.65
CA ASP A 256 14.07 13.92 -14.23
C ASP A 256 13.22 13.20 -13.18
N ARG A 257 13.85 12.39 -12.32
CA ARG A 257 13.17 11.70 -11.23
C ARG A 257 12.42 12.67 -10.33
N SER A 258 13.05 13.78 -9.94
CA SER A 258 12.41 14.82 -9.13
C SER A 258 11.21 15.46 -9.85
N GLN A 259 11.34 15.71 -11.17
CA GLN A 259 10.26 16.27 -11.98
C GLN A 259 9.06 15.32 -12.11
N TYR A 260 9.30 14.00 -12.31
CA TYR A 260 8.22 13.01 -12.32
C TYR A 260 7.49 12.95 -10.98
N ILE A 261 8.23 12.94 -9.86
CA ILE A 261 7.66 12.95 -8.51
C ILE A 261 6.79 14.20 -8.30
N GLU A 262 7.27 15.39 -8.72
CA GLU A 262 6.53 16.64 -8.60
C GLU A 262 5.23 16.62 -9.40
N LYS A 263 5.27 16.14 -10.65
CA LYS A 263 4.09 16.00 -11.52
C LYS A 263 3.03 15.09 -10.89
N ILE A 264 3.45 13.90 -10.41
CA ILE A 264 2.52 12.95 -9.79
C ILE A 264 1.94 13.52 -8.49
N ARG A 265 2.78 14.15 -7.66
CA ARG A 265 2.35 14.81 -6.41
C ARG A 265 1.31 15.90 -6.67
N LYS A 266 1.52 16.71 -7.72
CA LYS A 266 0.56 17.74 -8.11
C LYS A 266 -0.79 17.12 -8.47
N LEU A 267 -0.80 16.10 -9.34
CA LEU A 267 -2.02 15.38 -9.71
C LEU A 267 -2.72 14.75 -8.49
N ALA A 268 -1.96 14.09 -7.62
CA ALA A 268 -2.52 13.50 -6.40
C ALA A 268 -3.18 14.55 -5.49
N ARG A 269 -2.57 15.75 -5.37
CA ARG A 269 -3.14 16.86 -4.61
C ARG A 269 -4.44 17.38 -5.22
N GLU A 270 -4.48 17.52 -6.54
CA GLU A 270 -5.67 18.00 -7.25
C GLU A 270 -6.83 16.98 -7.13
N VAL A 271 -6.53 15.67 -7.21
CA VAL A 271 -7.51 14.62 -6.95
C VAL A 271 -8.01 14.66 -5.50
N ALA A 272 -7.11 14.82 -4.53
CA ALA A 272 -7.47 14.92 -3.12
C ALA A 272 -8.37 16.14 -2.85
N ALA A 273 -8.06 17.29 -3.45
CA ALA A 273 -8.89 18.50 -3.36
C ALA A 273 -10.28 18.28 -3.99
N SER A 274 -10.33 17.68 -5.19
CA SER A 274 -11.60 17.34 -5.86
C SER A 274 -12.46 16.39 -5.01
N TRP A 275 -11.82 15.43 -4.33
CA TRP A 275 -12.49 14.52 -3.40
C TRP A 275 -13.14 15.28 -2.24
N ILE A 276 -12.40 16.18 -1.59
CA ILE A 276 -12.94 16.98 -0.47
C ILE A 276 -14.10 17.85 -0.92
N GLU A 277 -14.00 18.54 -2.07
CA GLU A 277 -15.10 19.34 -2.64
C GLU A 277 -16.36 18.49 -2.89
N GLU A 278 -16.20 17.27 -3.42
CA GLU A 278 -17.31 16.34 -3.62
C GLU A 278 -17.96 15.94 -2.29
N ARG A 279 -17.16 15.60 -1.27
CA ARG A 279 -17.68 15.22 0.05
C ARG A 279 -18.37 16.38 0.77
N GLU A 280 -17.83 17.58 0.64
CA GLU A 280 -18.45 18.80 1.18
C GLU A 280 -19.80 19.10 0.50
N PHE A 281 -19.85 19.00 -0.83
CA PHE A 281 -21.10 19.16 -1.59
C PHE A 281 -22.16 18.15 -1.13
N LEU A 282 -21.77 16.91 -0.84
CA LEU A 282 -22.63 15.87 -0.30
C LEU A 282 -22.90 16.01 1.21
N LYS A 283 -22.37 17.08 1.86
CA LYS A 283 -22.50 17.34 3.31
C LYS A 283 -21.97 16.21 4.19
N TYR A 284 -20.88 15.58 3.76
CA TYR A 284 -20.19 14.51 4.50
C TYR A 284 -21.14 13.42 5.03
N PRO A 285 -21.77 12.63 4.18
CA PRO A 285 -22.89 11.75 4.56
C PRO A 285 -22.55 10.63 5.53
N LEU A 286 -21.28 10.44 5.90
CA LEU A 286 -20.85 9.43 6.89
C LEU A 286 -20.60 10.00 8.29
N VAL A 287 -20.68 11.33 8.50
CA VAL A 287 -20.40 11.94 9.80
C VAL A 287 -21.41 11.50 10.86
N ASP A 288 -22.66 11.29 10.46
CA ASP A 288 -23.78 10.93 11.34
C ASP A 288 -24.11 9.42 11.33
N LYS A 289 -23.26 8.59 10.73
CA LYS A 289 -23.39 7.12 10.66
C LYS A 289 -22.40 6.43 11.55
#